data_4c423f07ede3cc740be756e0e59598c3
#
_entry.id   4c423f07ede3cc740be756e0e59598c3
#
_cell.length_a   1.000
_cell.length_b   1.000
_cell.length_c   1.000
_cell.angle_alpha   90.00
_cell.angle_beta   90.00
_cell.angle_gamma   90.00
#
_symmetry.space_group_name_H-M   'P 1'
#
loop_
_entity.id
_entity.type
_entity.pdbx_description
1 polymer ?
#
loop_
_entity_poly.entity_id
_entity_poly.type
_entity_poly.pdbx_seq_one_letter_code
_entity_poly.pdbx_strand_id
1 'polypeptide(L)'
;MPVLDYHASFSMRESVETDMGGTVDGWVPQFSEWAGVKHLRGGESVMQARLASRNPVIVTIRNSERARQITSEWQVELRDRTGIRKTYQIKEDPRPTEASGFLEMLAEG
;
A
#
# COMPACT_ATOMS: atom_id res chain seq x y z
N MET A 1 -19.15 -7.25 3.35
CA MET A 1 -18.54 -5.91 3.29
C MET A 1 -17.17 -5.94 3.93
N PRO A 2 -16.12 -5.40 3.29
CA PRO A 2 -14.80 -5.37 3.91
C PRO A 2 -14.78 -4.52 5.18
N VAL A 3 -13.99 -4.96 6.16
CA VAL A 3 -13.76 -4.17 7.37
C VAL A 3 -12.60 -3.23 7.10
N LEU A 4 -12.85 -1.92 7.20
CA LEU A 4 -11.86 -0.87 6.91
C LEU A 4 -11.41 -0.24 8.23
N ASP A 5 -10.55 -0.93 8.95
CA ASP A 5 -10.12 -0.54 10.30
C ASP A 5 -8.65 -0.13 10.40
N TYR A 6 -7.94 -0.09 9.27
CA TYR A 6 -6.60 0.45 9.17
C TYR A 6 -6.64 1.83 8.54
N HIS A 7 -5.75 2.72 8.99
CA HIS A 7 -5.55 4.01 8.32
C HIS A 7 -4.37 3.86 7.35
N ALA A 8 -4.64 4.07 6.07
CA ALA A 8 -3.64 3.93 5.02
C ALA A 8 -3.25 5.29 4.46
N SER A 9 -1.96 5.57 4.44
CA SER A 9 -1.40 6.79 3.85
C SER A 9 -0.57 6.40 2.64
N PHE A 10 -0.99 6.84 1.46
CA PHE A 10 -0.36 6.48 0.19
C PHE A 10 0.60 7.57 -0.26
N SER A 11 1.79 7.17 -0.71
CA SER A 11 2.82 8.07 -1.19
C SER A 11 3.37 7.60 -2.53
N MET A 12 3.71 8.56 -3.39
CA MET A 12 4.28 8.32 -4.70
C MET A 12 5.74 8.73 -4.69
N ARG A 13 6.58 8.00 -5.43
CA ARG A 13 7.99 8.38 -5.57
C ARG A 13 8.11 9.49 -6.61
N GLU A 14 8.78 10.56 -6.22
CA GLU A 14 9.07 11.68 -7.11
C GLU A 14 10.50 12.15 -6.91
N SER A 15 11.10 12.70 -7.98
CA SER A 15 12.37 13.39 -7.89
C SER A 15 12.13 14.80 -7.37
N VAL A 16 12.81 15.16 -6.30
CA VAL A 16 12.68 16.47 -5.65
C VAL A 16 13.98 17.23 -5.83
N GLU A 17 13.92 18.48 -6.28
CA GLU A 17 15.10 19.33 -6.39
C GLU A 17 15.62 19.68 -5.00
N THR A 18 16.94 19.62 -4.85
CA THR A 18 17.60 20.04 -3.62
C THR A 18 18.11 21.49 -3.75
N ASP A 19 18.37 22.15 -2.62
CA ASP A 19 18.92 23.51 -2.58
C ASP A 19 20.30 23.63 -3.25
N MET A 20 20.96 22.51 -3.48
CA MET A 20 22.27 22.46 -4.12
C MET A 20 22.21 22.20 -5.62
N GLY A 21 21.02 22.25 -6.21
CA GLY A 21 20.85 22.09 -7.66
C GLY A 21 20.81 20.62 -8.13
N GLY A 22 20.87 19.67 -7.21
CA GLY A 22 20.70 18.25 -7.53
C GLY A 22 19.26 17.81 -7.37
N THR A 23 18.99 16.55 -7.67
CA THR A 23 17.69 15.93 -7.41
C THR A 23 17.87 14.70 -6.54
N VAL A 24 16.90 14.44 -5.66
CA VAL A 24 16.82 13.20 -4.88
C VAL A 24 15.46 12.59 -5.04
N ASP A 25 15.39 11.27 -5.04
CA ASP A 25 14.10 10.58 -5.02
C ASP A 25 13.54 10.64 -3.60
N GLY A 26 12.28 11.01 -3.51
CA GLY A 26 11.59 11.09 -2.24
C GLY A 26 10.17 10.57 -2.36
N TRP A 27 9.57 10.30 -1.21
CA TRP A 27 8.16 9.88 -1.13
C TRP A 27 7.30 11.10 -0.87
N VAL A 28 6.36 11.36 -1.77
CA VAL A 28 5.45 12.50 -1.68
C VAL A 28 4.07 11.99 -1.33
N PRO A 29 3.51 12.35 -0.16
CA PRO A 29 2.17 11.91 0.23
C PRO A 29 1.12 12.37 -0.79
N GLN A 30 0.21 11.47 -1.15
CA GLN A 30 -0.86 11.77 -2.10
C GLN A 30 -2.21 11.87 -1.41
N PHE A 31 -2.58 10.86 -0.62
CA PHE A 31 -3.85 10.87 0.11
C PHE A 31 -3.83 9.80 1.20
N SER A 32 -4.83 9.87 2.07
CA SER A 32 -5.09 8.87 3.11
C SER A 32 -6.51 8.35 2.98
N GLU A 33 -6.72 7.10 3.34
CA GLU A 33 -8.00 6.44 3.25
C GLU A 33 -8.07 5.32 4.28
N TRP A 34 -9.28 4.97 4.71
CA TRP A 34 -9.46 3.78 5.53
C TRP A 34 -9.30 2.53 4.67
N ALA A 35 -8.65 1.52 5.22
CA ALA A 35 -8.31 0.31 4.50
C ALA A 35 -8.59 -0.94 5.32
N GLY A 36 -8.90 -2.03 4.62
CA GLY A 36 -8.87 -3.37 5.17
C GLY A 36 -7.53 -4.00 4.84
N VAL A 37 -7.00 -4.82 5.74
CA VAL A 37 -5.71 -5.48 5.55
C VAL A 37 -5.87 -6.95 5.85
N LYS A 38 -5.43 -7.79 4.91
CA LYS A 38 -5.42 -9.23 5.07
C LYS A 38 -3.98 -9.72 4.97
N HIS A 39 -3.47 -10.29 6.05
CA HIS A 39 -2.14 -10.89 6.04
C HIS A 39 -2.20 -12.24 5.34
N LEU A 40 -1.34 -12.45 4.36
CA LEU A 40 -1.30 -13.69 3.60
C LEU A 40 -0.53 -14.77 4.37
N ARG A 41 -1.05 -16.00 4.31
CA ARG A 41 -0.45 -17.15 4.96
C ARG A 41 -0.49 -18.35 4.01
N GLY A 42 0.59 -19.12 3.99
CA GLY A 42 0.70 -20.31 3.15
C GLY A 42 1.03 -19.95 1.70
N GLY A 43 1.28 -20.97 0.89
CA GLY A 43 1.66 -20.80 -0.50
C GLY A 43 3.15 -20.55 -0.68
N GLU A 44 3.65 -20.90 -1.85
CA GLU A 44 5.08 -20.83 -2.16
C GLU A 44 5.58 -19.38 -2.24
N SER A 45 4.84 -18.50 -2.89
CA SER A 45 5.22 -17.09 -3.01
C SER A 45 5.23 -16.38 -1.66
N VAL A 46 4.32 -16.75 -0.76
CA VAL A 46 4.28 -16.21 0.61
C VAL A 46 5.50 -16.67 1.39
N MET A 47 5.87 -17.96 1.25
CA MET A 47 7.07 -18.49 1.89
C MET A 47 8.33 -17.80 1.42
N GLN A 48 8.47 -17.57 0.12
CA GLN A 48 9.61 -16.85 -0.43
C GLN A 48 9.70 -15.42 0.09
N ALA A 49 8.57 -14.72 0.20
CA ALA A 49 8.53 -13.37 0.75
C ALA A 49 8.99 -13.35 2.21
N ARG A 50 8.56 -14.32 3.01
CA ARG A 50 8.95 -14.41 4.41
C ARG A 50 10.44 -14.73 4.58
N LEU A 51 11.00 -15.59 3.73
CA LEU A 51 12.42 -15.89 3.75
C LEU A 51 13.25 -14.65 3.42
N ALA A 52 12.72 -13.71 2.66
CA ALA A 52 13.35 -12.44 2.36
C ALA A 52 12.98 -11.35 3.38
N SER A 53 12.40 -11.72 4.54
CA SER A 53 11.96 -10.81 5.60
C SER A 53 10.90 -9.82 5.14
N ARG A 54 10.07 -10.22 4.17
CA ARG A 54 8.94 -9.43 3.69
C ARG A 54 7.63 -10.05 4.14
N ASN A 55 6.66 -9.21 4.46
CA ASN A 55 5.34 -9.65 4.90
C ASN A 55 4.30 -9.23 3.86
N PRO A 56 3.79 -10.17 3.05
CA PRO A 56 2.79 -9.83 2.05
C PRO A 56 1.42 -9.62 2.68
N VAL A 57 0.72 -8.59 2.23
CA VAL A 57 -0.64 -8.28 2.66
C VAL A 57 -1.47 -7.88 1.46
N ILE A 58 -2.78 -8.09 1.55
CA ILE A 58 -3.75 -7.53 0.60
C ILE A 58 -4.39 -6.32 1.27
N VAL A 59 -4.27 -5.17 0.62
CA VAL A 59 -4.86 -3.91 1.10
C VAL A 59 -6.11 -3.64 0.29
N THR A 60 -7.24 -3.43 0.96
CA THR A 60 -8.52 -3.14 0.34
C THR A 60 -8.96 -1.73 0.72
N ILE A 61 -9.31 -0.92 -0.28
CA ILE A 61 -9.81 0.45 -0.06
C ILE A 61 -11.05 0.69 -0.92
N ARG A 62 -11.77 1.76 -0.62
CA ARG A 62 -12.91 2.16 -1.43
C ARG A 62 -12.44 2.61 -2.81
N ASN A 63 -13.19 2.21 -3.84
CA ASN A 63 -12.93 2.67 -5.20
C ASN A 63 -13.20 4.18 -5.28
N SER A 64 -12.23 4.92 -5.77
CA SER A 64 -12.34 6.36 -5.98
C SER A 64 -11.39 6.75 -7.11
N GLU A 65 -11.55 7.96 -7.61
CA GLU A 65 -10.64 8.46 -8.64
C GLU A 65 -9.19 8.46 -8.14
N ARG A 66 -8.97 8.88 -6.89
CA ARG A 66 -7.64 8.88 -6.28
C ARG A 66 -7.08 7.47 -6.15
N ALA A 67 -7.92 6.53 -5.71
CA ALA A 67 -7.51 5.14 -5.52
C ALA A 67 -7.08 4.49 -6.84
N ARG A 68 -7.74 4.85 -7.94
CA ARG A 68 -7.40 4.30 -9.25
C ARG A 68 -6.08 4.81 -9.82
N GLN A 69 -5.49 5.82 -9.22
CA GLN A 69 -4.18 6.35 -9.64
C GLN A 69 -3.00 5.64 -8.98
N ILE A 70 -3.24 4.83 -7.97
CA ILE A 70 -2.19 4.08 -7.29
C ILE A 70 -1.53 3.10 -8.27
N THR A 71 -0.22 2.98 -8.22
CA THR A 71 0.53 2.02 -9.02
C THR A 71 1.44 1.16 -8.14
N SER A 72 2.04 0.14 -8.73
CA SER A 72 2.99 -0.73 -8.05
C SER A 72 4.28 -0.02 -7.63
N GLU A 73 4.47 1.23 -8.01
CA GLU A 73 5.62 2.02 -7.61
C GLU A 73 5.36 2.90 -6.39
N TRP A 74 4.15 2.89 -5.87
CA TRP A 74 3.79 3.63 -4.66
C TRP A 74 4.11 2.82 -3.42
N GLN A 75 4.10 3.49 -2.27
CA GLN A 75 4.15 2.84 -0.97
C GLN A 75 2.95 3.23 -0.14
N VAL A 76 2.64 2.43 0.87
CA VAL A 76 1.56 2.70 1.81
C VAL A 76 2.05 2.52 3.24
N GLU A 77 1.75 3.47 4.10
CA GLU A 77 1.93 3.32 5.54
C GLU A 77 0.59 2.90 6.14
N LEU A 78 0.57 1.75 6.79
CA LEU A 78 -0.63 1.21 7.44
C LEU A 78 -0.51 1.39 8.94
N ARG A 79 -1.49 2.05 9.53
CA ARG A 79 -1.62 2.20 10.98
C ARG A 79 -2.80 1.36 11.45
N ASP A 80 -2.54 0.41 12.34
CA ASP A 80 -3.58 -0.45 12.89
C ASP A 80 -4.36 0.23 14.03
N ARG A 81 -5.31 -0.49 14.61
CA ARG A 81 -6.14 0.03 15.69
C ARG A 81 -5.37 0.32 16.97
N THR A 82 -4.20 -0.29 17.15
CA THR A 82 -3.34 -0.06 18.30
C THR A 82 -2.39 1.11 18.13
N GLY A 83 -2.37 1.71 16.93
CA GLY A 83 -1.50 2.83 16.62
C GLY A 83 -0.14 2.44 16.06
N ILE A 84 0.12 1.14 15.88
CA ILE A 84 1.37 0.67 15.28
C ILE A 84 1.34 0.97 13.79
N ARG A 85 2.41 1.59 13.29
CA ARG A 85 2.57 1.96 11.89
C ARG A 85 3.62 1.09 11.24
N LYS A 86 3.36 0.68 10.01
CA LYS A 86 4.31 -0.07 9.20
C LYS A 86 4.18 0.34 7.74
N THR A 87 5.30 0.52 7.07
CA THR A 87 5.34 0.90 5.67
C THR A 87 5.48 -0.33 4.79
N TYR A 88 4.68 -0.40 3.74
CA TYR A 88 4.67 -1.48 2.76
C TYR A 88 4.90 -0.92 1.38
N GLN A 89 5.62 -1.67 0.55
CA GLN A 89 5.76 -1.37 -0.88
C GLN A 89 4.62 -2.02 -1.64
N ILE A 90 3.90 -1.25 -2.45
CA ILE A 90 2.84 -1.78 -3.29
C ILE A 90 3.49 -2.57 -4.42
N LYS A 91 3.00 -3.79 -4.68
CA LYS A 91 3.58 -4.73 -5.63
C LYS A 91 2.75 -4.94 -6.88
N GLU A 92 1.49 -4.51 -6.88
CA GLU A 92 0.64 -4.60 -8.07
C GLU A 92 -0.30 -3.41 -8.11
N ASP A 93 -0.74 -3.05 -9.29
CA ASP A 93 -1.73 -1.99 -9.45
C ASP A 93 -3.06 -2.44 -8.81
N PRO A 94 -3.85 -1.50 -8.27
CA PRO A 94 -5.16 -1.84 -7.71
C PRO A 94 -6.06 -2.48 -8.75
N ARG A 95 -6.82 -3.46 -8.31
CA ARG A 95 -7.82 -4.16 -9.14
C ARG A 95 -9.15 -4.25 -8.41
N PRO A 96 -10.28 -4.35 -9.13
CA PRO A 96 -11.58 -4.50 -8.49
C PRO A 96 -11.64 -5.77 -7.65
N THR A 97 -12.35 -5.69 -6.53
CA THR A 97 -12.65 -6.86 -5.71
C THR A 97 -13.98 -7.48 -6.16
N GLU A 98 -14.31 -8.66 -5.63
CA GLU A 98 -15.64 -9.25 -5.84
C GLU A 98 -16.73 -8.37 -5.24
N ALA A 99 -16.44 -7.67 -4.13
CA ALA A 99 -17.37 -6.72 -3.54
C ALA A 99 -17.36 -5.43 -4.36
N SER A 100 -18.54 -5.03 -4.83
CA SER A 100 -18.69 -3.80 -5.61
C SER A 100 -18.24 -2.57 -4.80
N GLY A 101 -17.52 -1.67 -5.45
CA GLY A 101 -17.12 -0.41 -4.84
C GLY A 101 -15.79 -0.44 -4.09
N PHE A 102 -15.01 -1.50 -4.23
CA PHE A 102 -13.71 -1.62 -3.57
C PHE A 102 -12.61 -2.03 -4.55
N LEU A 103 -11.40 -1.62 -4.24
CA LEU A 103 -10.18 -2.03 -4.94
C LEU A 103 -9.26 -2.74 -3.96
N GLU A 104 -8.48 -3.69 -4.46
CA GLU A 104 -7.48 -4.37 -3.66
C GLU A 104 -6.13 -4.38 -4.36
N MET A 105 -5.06 -4.46 -3.58
CA MET A 105 -3.70 -4.49 -4.10
C MET A 105 -2.79 -5.28 -3.17
N LEU A 106 -1.79 -5.95 -3.75
CA LEU A 106 -0.77 -6.65 -2.99
C LEU A 106 0.30 -5.67 -2.55
N ALA A 107 0.71 -5.75 -1.29
CA ALA A 107 1.81 -4.96 -0.75
C ALA A 107 2.70 -5.85 0.12
N GLU A 108 3.97 -5.51 0.22
CA GLU A 108 4.96 -6.24 1.01
C GLU A 108 5.78 -5.28 1.87
N GLY A 109 6.04 -5.66 3.09
CA GLY A 109 6.84 -4.83 3.99
C GLY A 109 7.59 -5.56 5.08
#